data_a6be34b6a35bf6c2eb0fbbd13d1bbf72
#
_entry.id   a6be34b6a35bf6c2eb0fbbd13d1bbf72
#
_cell.length_a   1.000
_cell.length_b   1.000
_cell.length_c   1.000
_cell.angle_alpha   90.00
_cell.angle_beta   90.00
_cell.angle_gamma   90.00
#
_symmetry.space_group_name_H-M   'P 1'
#
loop_
_entity.id
_entity.type
_entity.pdbx_description
1 polymer ?
#
loop_
_entity_poly.entity_id
_entity_poly.type
_entity_poly.pdbx_seq_one_letter_code
_entity_poly.pdbx_strand_id
1 'polypeptide(L)'
;VDTIFDEMHDHYAKQDSHQKFKYVDTPLVEAIRYGYLVELQEPTVIANPGVLVGLNSLLDRCNSVFLPNGDVINRHPDTTIVVTTNNDYAGCKQMNQSVISRMNLVIDLDEPDEDTLVKRVLGITGCSDKKTVTTMAKIVKAVSEYCRENLITDGCCGVRELISWVQSFMVCGDIREAAHYTILSSVSADAESRQEVENGCLDSILVA
;
A
#
# COMPACT_ATOMS: atom_id res chain seq x y z
N VAL A 1 0.61 -6.05 -14.31
CA VAL A 1 0.21 -7.46 -14.39
C VAL A 1 -1.01 -7.58 -15.29
N ASP A 2 -2.02 -6.72 -15.16
CA ASP A 2 -3.19 -6.72 -16.04
C ASP A 2 -2.82 -6.50 -17.51
N THR A 3 -1.80 -5.69 -17.79
CA THR A 3 -1.32 -5.42 -19.16
C THR A 3 -0.80 -6.68 -19.87
N ILE A 4 -0.21 -7.63 -19.14
CA ILE A 4 0.31 -8.88 -19.74
C ILE A 4 -0.84 -9.79 -20.20
N PHE A 5 -1.99 -9.75 -19.54
CA PHE A 5 -3.12 -10.63 -19.81
C PHE A 5 -4.16 -10.01 -20.74
N ASP A 6 -4.33 -8.70 -20.74
CA ASP A 6 -5.18 -7.99 -21.72
C ASP A 6 -4.62 -8.12 -23.15
N GLU A 7 -3.30 -8.08 -23.32
CA GLU A 7 -2.65 -8.30 -24.62
C GLU A 7 -2.79 -9.75 -25.10
N MET A 8 -2.95 -10.76 -24.22
CA MET A 8 -3.24 -12.15 -24.61
C MET A 8 -4.61 -12.32 -25.28
N HIS A 9 -5.62 -11.56 -24.86
CA HIS A 9 -6.96 -11.66 -25.43
C HIS A 9 -7.09 -11.03 -26.82
N ASP A 10 -6.36 -9.94 -27.09
CA ASP A 10 -6.43 -9.25 -28.38
C ASP A 10 -5.65 -9.97 -29.49
N HIS A 11 -4.68 -10.81 -29.17
CA HIS A 11 -3.87 -11.51 -30.17
C HIS A 11 -4.64 -12.60 -30.94
N TYR A 12 -5.74 -13.13 -30.37
CA TYR A 12 -6.59 -14.13 -31.02
C TYR A 12 -7.82 -13.58 -31.74
N ALA A 13 -8.10 -12.28 -31.59
CA ALA A 13 -9.25 -11.63 -32.22
C ALA A 13 -8.84 -10.77 -33.41
N LYS A 14 -8.92 -11.34 -34.61
CA LYS A 14 -8.95 -10.70 -35.90
C LYS A 14 -7.66 -10.68 -36.75
N GLN A 15 -7.68 -11.56 -37.71
CA GLN A 15 -6.78 -11.62 -38.90
C GLN A 15 -7.07 -10.56 -39.98
N ASP A 16 -7.87 -9.52 -39.72
CA ASP A 16 -8.34 -8.61 -40.80
C ASP A 16 -8.34 -7.13 -40.39
N SER A 17 -7.25 -6.62 -39.84
CA SER A 17 -6.99 -5.19 -39.85
C SER A 17 -5.50 -4.91 -40.01
N HIS A 18 -5.16 -3.89 -40.79
CA HIS A 18 -3.78 -3.46 -41.03
C HIS A 18 -3.03 -2.88 -39.85
N GLN A 19 -3.47 -3.15 -38.61
CA GLN A 19 -2.77 -2.80 -37.39
C GLN A 19 -1.71 -3.87 -37.09
N LYS A 20 -0.46 -3.49 -37.20
CA LYS A 20 0.68 -4.31 -36.75
C LYS A 20 0.84 -4.14 -35.25
N PHE A 21 0.41 -5.12 -34.47
CA PHE A 21 0.73 -5.19 -33.05
C PHE A 21 2.20 -5.54 -32.89
N LYS A 22 2.90 -4.82 -32.00
CA LYS A 22 4.27 -5.11 -31.61
C LYS A 22 4.27 -5.45 -30.13
N TYR A 23 4.78 -6.63 -29.79
CA TYR A 23 5.04 -6.98 -28.41
C TYR A 23 6.14 -6.07 -27.84
N VAL A 24 5.93 -5.54 -26.64
CA VAL A 24 6.91 -4.74 -25.90
C VAL A 24 7.06 -5.36 -24.51
N ASP A 25 8.30 -5.64 -24.08
CA ASP A 25 8.57 -6.14 -22.75
C ASP A 25 8.08 -5.13 -21.69
N THR A 26 7.35 -5.61 -20.71
CA THR A 26 6.95 -4.81 -19.55
C THR A 26 8.13 -4.67 -18.58
N PRO A 27 8.12 -3.70 -17.62
CA PRO A 27 9.17 -3.59 -16.60
C PRO A 27 9.38 -4.87 -15.81
N LEU A 28 8.32 -5.65 -15.56
CA LEU A 28 8.42 -6.95 -14.92
C LEU A 28 9.21 -7.95 -15.78
N VAL A 29 8.92 -8.02 -17.07
CA VAL A 29 9.62 -8.90 -18.02
C VAL A 29 11.09 -8.52 -18.14
N GLU A 30 11.40 -7.22 -18.21
CA GLU A 30 12.77 -6.71 -18.23
C GLU A 30 13.52 -7.08 -16.95
N ALA A 31 12.90 -6.89 -15.78
CA ALA A 31 13.50 -7.24 -14.50
C ALA A 31 13.83 -8.74 -14.40
N ILE A 32 12.93 -9.60 -14.90
CA ILE A 32 13.13 -11.04 -14.92
C ILE A 32 14.28 -11.42 -15.87
N ARG A 33 14.36 -10.79 -17.03
CA ARG A 33 15.33 -11.07 -18.07
C ARG A 33 16.74 -10.63 -17.71
N TYR A 34 16.86 -9.46 -17.06
CA TYR A 34 18.15 -8.80 -16.82
C TYR A 34 18.63 -8.83 -15.37
N GLY A 35 17.91 -9.46 -14.48
CA GLY A 35 18.37 -9.64 -13.10
C GLY A 35 18.15 -8.42 -12.22
N TYR A 36 17.06 -7.66 -12.43
CA TYR A 36 16.76 -6.48 -11.62
C TYR A 36 15.92 -6.84 -10.40
N LEU A 37 15.90 -5.93 -9.43
CA LEU A 37 14.92 -5.95 -8.36
C LEU A 37 13.58 -5.45 -8.90
N VAL A 38 12.52 -6.20 -8.66
CA VAL A 38 11.15 -5.79 -8.98
C VAL A 38 10.29 -5.83 -7.72
N GLU A 39 9.55 -4.76 -7.49
CA GLU A 39 8.57 -4.67 -6.41
C GLU A 39 7.16 -4.74 -6.98
N LEU A 40 6.35 -5.65 -6.45
CA LEU A 40 4.92 -5.76 -6.70
C LEU A 40 4.18 -5.15 -5.50
N GLN A 41 3.68 -3.94 -5.67
CA GLN A 41 2.98 -3.23 -4.61
C GLN A 41 1.50 -3.56 -4.62
N GLU A 42 0.94 -3.84 -3.44
CA GLU A 42 -0.49 -4.07 -3.18
C GLU A 42 -1.19 -5.04 -4.16
N PRO A 43 -0.59 -6.21 -4.48
CA PRO A 43 -1.22 -7.12 -5.44
C PRO A 43 -2.52 -7.74 -4.92
N THR A 44 -2.83 -7.58 -3.64
CA THR A 44 -4.07 -8.05 -3.00
C THR A 44 -5.31 -7.23 -3.37
N VAL A 45 -5.13 -6.02 -3.90
CA VAL A 45 -6.25 -5.17 -4.40
C VAL A 45 -6.69 -5.52 -5.82
N ILE A 46 -5.96 -6.39 -6.52
CA ILE A 46 -6.30 -6.82 -7.88
C ILE A 46 -7.67 -7.54 -7.86
N ALA A 47 -8.57 -7.12 -8.75
CA ALA A 47 -9.93 -7.66 -8.81
C ALA A 47 -9.97 -9.18 -8.99
N ASN A 48 -9.04 -9.74 -9.76
CA ASN A 48 -8.87 -11.18 -9.97
C ASN A 48 -7.53 -11.68 -9.37
N PRO A 49 -7.52 -12.22 -8.14
CA PRO A 49 -6.31 -12.77 -7.52
C PRO A 49 -5.67 -13.93 -8.30
N GLY A 50 -6.42 -14.56 -9.21
CA GLY A 50 -5.90 -15.62 -10.08
C GLY A 50 -4.78 -15.16 -11.02
N VAL A 51 -4.69 -13.86 -11.30
CA VAL A 51 -3.59 -13.27 -12.09
C VAL A 51 -2.23 -13.54 -11.43
N LEU A 52 -2.14 -13.51 -10.11
CA LEU A 52 -0.90 -13.82 -9.39
C LEU A 52 -0.46 -15.28 -9.51
N VAL A 53 -1.39 -16.19 -9.78
CA VAL A 53 -1.08 -17.61 -10.01
C VAL A 53 -0.24 -17.78 -11.27
N GLY A 54 -0.34 -16.89 -12.25
CA GLY A 54 0.54 -16.85 -13.42
C GLY A 54 2.02 -16.66 -13.09
N LEU A 55 2.33 -16.13 -11.91
CA LEU A 55 3.71 -15.97 -11.42
C LEU A 55 4.25 -17.24 -10.73
N ASN A 56 3.43 -18.26 -10.49
CA ASN A 56 3.86 -19.44 -9.75
C ASN A 56 5.06 -20.13 -10.40
N SER A 57 5.06 -20.29 -11.72
CA SER A 57 6.18 -20.93 -12.45
C SER A 57 7.47 -20.10 -12.34
N LEU A 58 7.35 -18.79 -12.27
CA LEU A 58 8.47 -17.85 -12.08
C LEU A 58 9.04 -17.91 -10.66
N LEU A 59 8.18 -18.09 -9.66
CA LEU A 59 8.55 -18.16 -8.24
C LEU A 59 9.01 -19.57 -7.81
N ASP A 60 8.64 -20.59 -8.57
CA ASP A 60 9.00 -21.98 -8.31
C ASP A 60 10.38 -22.34 -8.92
N ARG A 61 10.79 -23.58 -8.75
CA ARG A 61 12.07 -24.12 -9.28
C ARG A 61 12.17 -24.05 -10.81
N CYS A 62 11.05 -23.99 -11.52
CA CYS A 62 11.02 -23.82 -12.97
C CYS A 62 11.65 -22.48 -13.40
N ASN A 63 11.55 -21.45 -12.57
CA ASN A 63 12.13 -20.13 -12.80
C ASN A 63 11.82 -19.53 -14.20
N SER A 64 10.67 -19.87 -14.79
CA SER A 64 10.34 -19.45 -16.16
C SER A 64 8.92 -18.94 -16.28
N VAL A 65 8.69 -18.10 -17.26
CA VAL A 65 7.35 -17.58 -17.62
C VAL A 65 7.17 -17.61 -19.13
N PHE A 66 5.96 -17.95 -19.57
CA PHE A 66 5.54 -17.85 -20.97
C PHE A 66 5.05 -16.44 -21.24
N LEU A 67 5.54 -15.87 -22.33
CA LEU A 67 5.11 -14.55 -22.81
C LEU A 67 3.99 -14.67 -23.87
N PRO A 68 3.15 -13.64 -24.03
CA PRO A 68 2.07 -13.65 -25.02
C PRO A 68 2.53 -13.82 -26.46
N ASN A 69 3.76 -13.46 -26.78
CA ASN A 69 4.37 -13.64 -28.10
C ASN A 69 4.85 -15.09 -28.36
N GLY A 70 4.65 -16.00 -27.39
CA GLY A 70 5.06 -17.40 -27.46
C GLY A 70 6.48 -17.69 -26.93
N ASP A 71 7.24 -16.67 -26.54
CA ASP A 71 8.56 -16.85 -25.95
C ASP A 71 8.48 -17.39 -24.54
N VAL A 72 9.51 -18.13 -24.13
CA VAL A 72 9.74 -18.55 -22.74
C VAL A 72 10.97 -17.83 -22.24
N ILE A 73 10.83 -17.11 -21.13
CA ILE A 73 11.99 -16.49 -20.48
C ILE A 73 12.26 -17.18 -19.15
N ASN A 74 13.55 -17.39 -18.88
CA ASN A 74 14.02 -17.87 -17.58
C ASN A 74 14.37 -16.68 -16.70
N ARG A 75 14.01 -16.76 -15.42
CA ARG A 75 14.38 -15.76 -14.43
C ARG A 75 15.89 -15.73 -14.26
N HIS A 76 16.47 -14.53 -14.43
CA HIS A 76 17.89 -14.32 -14.17
C HIS A 76 18.20 -14.63 -12.69
N PRO A 77 19.37 -15.24 -12.37
CA PRO A 77 19.73 -15.59 -10.98
C PRO A 77 19.69 -14.41 -10.01
N ASP A 78 20.03 -13.21 -10.47
CA ASP A 78 20.09 -12.01 -9.65
C ASP A 78 18.72 -11.32 -9.51
N THR A 79 17.66 -11.81 -10.18
CA THR A 79 16.32 -11.22 -10.05
C THR A 79 15.81 -11.40 -8.62
N THR A 80 15.51 -10.29 -7.98
CA THR A 80 14.84 -10.26 -6.67
C THR A 80 13.42 -9.75 -6.84
N ILE A 81 12.43 -10.52 -6.36
CA ILE A 81 11.02 -10.16 -6.40
C ILE A 81 10.59 -9.85 -4.96
N VAL A 82 10.15 -8.62 -4.74
CA VAL A 82 9.60 -8.14 -3.48
C VAL A 82 8.11 -7.92 -3.65
N VAL A 83 7.33 -8.40 -2.71
CA VAL A 83 5.88 -8.16 -2.67
C VAL A 83 5.57 -7.40 -1.39
N THR A 84 4.94 -6.25 -1.52
CA THR A 84 4.49 -5.45 -0.39
C THR A 84 2.97 -5.35 -0.41
N THR A 85 2.33 -5.61 0.73
CA THR A 85 0.88 -5.56 0.86
C THR A 85 0.47 -5.20 2.27
N ASN A 86 -0.70 -4.58 2.41
CA ASN A 86 -1.37 -4.37 3.69
C ASN A 86 -2.40 -5.49 3.89
N ASN A 87 -2.42 -6.06 5.10
CA ASN A 87 -3.37 -7.12 5.43
C ASN A 87 -4.71 -6.58 5.98
N ASP A 88 -4.72 -5.36 6.50
CA ASP A 88 -5.82 -4.80 7.30
C ASP A 88 -6.65 -3.72 6.58
N TYR A 89 -6.43 -3.52 5.27
CA TYR A 89 -7.15 -2.49 4.52
C TYR A 89 -8.50 -3.00 4.01
N ALA A 90 -9.54 -2.18 4.14
CA ALA A 90 -10.84 -2.46 3.52
C ALA A 90 -10.66 -2.61 2.00
N GLY A 91 -11.04 -3.79 1.48
CA GLY A 91 -10.87 -4.13 0.06
C GLY A 91 -9.64 -4.96 -0.28
N CYS A 92 -8.68 -5.13 0.64
CA CYS A 92 -7.60 -6.10 0.47
C CYS A 92 -8.15 -7.52 0.55
N LYS A 93 -7.81 -8.33 -0.44
CA LYS A 93 -8.06 -9.78 -0.40
C LYS A 93 -6.85 -10.47 0.19
N GLN A 94 -7.06 -11.57 0.88
CA GLN A 94 -5.94 -12.40 1.34
C GLN A 94 -5.11 -12.85 0.14
N MET A 95 -3.79 -12.73 0.28
CA MET A 95 -2.87 -13.26 -0.73
C MET A 95 -3.05 -14.76 -0.86
N ASN A 96 -3.03 -15.25 -2.10
CA ASN A 96 -3.18 -16.67 -2.38
C ASN A 96 -2.04 -17.45 -1.70
N GLN A 97 -2.40 -18.47 -0.92
CA GLN A 97 -1.43 -19.32 -0.21
C GLN A 97 -0.41 -19.97 -1.14
N SER A 98 -0.79 -20.25 -2.41
CA SER A 98 0.14 -20.78 -3.39
C SER A 98 1.28 -19.83 -3.74
N VAL A 99 1.04 -18.54 -3.68
CA VAL A 99 2.07 -17.50 -3.87
C VAL A 99 2.93 -17.36 -2.61
N ILE A 100 2.29 -17.28 -1.44
CA ILE A 100 2.99 -17.16 -0.15
C ILE A 100 3.95 -18.33 0.06
N SER A 101 3.52 -19.55 -0.23
CA SER A 101 4.35 -20.77 -0.05
C SER A 101 5.60 -20.83 -0.94
N ARG A 102 5.69 -19.96 -1.95
CA ARG A 102 6.84 -19.83 -2.86
C ARG A 102 7.76 -18.68 -2.53
N MET A 103 7.40 -17.85 -1.55
CA MET A 103 8.28 -16.80 -1.04
C MET A 103 9.37 -17.40 -0.19
N ASN A 104 10.61 -16.94 -0.40
CA ASN A 104 11.75 -17.37 0.39
C ASN A 104 11.76 -16.77 1.79
N LEU A 105 11.16 -15.58 1.93
CA LEU A 105 11.09 -14.82 3.16
C LEU A 105 9.74 -14.08 3.23
N VAL A 106 9.06 -14.20 4.35
CA VAL A 106 7.86 -13.42 4.69
C VAL A 106 8.17 -12.64 5.95
N ILE A 107 7.96 -11.34 5.92
CA ILE A 107 8.22 -10.43 7.04
C ILE A 107 6.93 -9.68 7.34
N ASP A 108 6.44 -9.84 8.56
CA ASP A 108 5.40 -8.99 9.09
C ASP A 108 6.06 -7.76 9.72
N LEU A 109 5.59 -6.57 9.30
CA LEU A 109 6.07 -5.30 9.82
C LEU A 109 5.07 -4.81 10.85
N ASP A 110 5.51 -4.77 12.11
CA ASP A 110 4.74 -4.16 13.18
C ASP A 110 4.64 -2.63 13.01
N GLU A 111 3.59 -2.06 13.60
CA GLU A 111 3.50 -0.61 13.72
C GLU A 111 4.71 -0.07 14.50
N PRO A 112 5.29 1.06 14.08
CA PRO A 112 6.42 1.65 14.79
C PRO A 112 6.00 2.10 16.20
N ASP A 113 6.90 1.96 17.17
CA ASP A 113 6.71 2.55 18.48
C ASP A 113 6.59 4.09 18.41
N GLU A 114 6.01 4.71 19.46
CA GLU A 114 5.76 6.15 19.48
C GLU A 114 7.03 6.98 19.26
N ASP A 115 8.15 6.61 19.84
CA ASP A 115 9.41 7.36 19.71
C ASP A 115 9.96 7.29 18.28
N THR A 116 9.86 6.15 17.63
CA THR A 116 10.27 5.95 16.24
C THR A 116 9.35 6.73 15.29
N LEU A 117 8.04 6.71 15.55
CA LEU A 117 7.05 7.47 14.80
C LEU A 117 7.31 8.97 14.89
N VAL A 118 7.49 9.50 16.10
CA VAL A 118 7.79 10.92 16.34
C VAL A 118 9.09 11.34 15.65
N LYS A 119 10.17 10.56 15.79
CA LYS A 119 11.44 10.86 15.12
C LYS A 119 11.29 10.91 13.59
N ARG A 120 10.55 9.96 13.03
CA ARG A 120 10.28 9.93 11.58
C ARG A 120 9.50 11.15 11.12
N VAL A 121 8.45 11.53 11.83
CA VAL A 121 7.61 12.68 11.49
C VAL A 121 8.40 13.98 11.61
N LEU A 122 9.18 14.19 12.68
CA LEU A 122 10.06 15.34 12.83
C LEU A 122 11.09 15.43 11.70
N GLY A 123 11.71 14.30 11.31
CA GLY A 123 12.67 14.23 10.22
C GLY A 123 12.08 14.56 8.84
N ILE A 124 10.83 14.17 8.59
CA ILE A 124 10.15 14.43 7.31
C ILE A 124 9.60 15.85 7.24
N THR A 125 8.99 16.34 8.33
CA THR A 125 8.30 17.64 8.34
C THR A 125 9.24 18.82 8.63
N GLY A 126 10.37 18.56 9.28
CA GLY A 126 11.25 19.61 9.79
C GLY A 126 10.68 20.39 10.97
N CYS A 127 9.57 19.92 11.58
CA CYS A 127 8.97 20.54 12.76
C CYS A 127 9.94 20.49 13.94
N SER A 128 10.12 21.60 14.65
CA SER A 128 10.98 21.67 15.84
C SER A 128 10.25 21.40 17.15
N ASP A 129 8.90 21.45 17.15
CA ASP A 129 8.09 21.24 18.34
C ASP A 129 7.81 19.75 18.60
N LYS A 130 8.83 19.09 19.17
CA LYS A 130 8.72 17.67 19.52
C LYS A 130 7.56 17.38 20.47
N LYS A 131 7.23 18.30 21.40
CA LYS A 131 6.16 18.07 22.39
C LYS A 131 4.81 17.97 21.71
N THR A 132 4.50 18.91 20.84
CA THR A 132 3.25 18.91 20.06
C THR A 132 3.17 17.71 19.14
N VAL A 133 4.24 17.37 18.41
CA VAL A 133 4.28 16.18 17.56
C VAL A 133 4.07 14.88 18.34
N THR A 134 4.62 14.79 19.58
CA THR A 134 4.37 13.63 20.45
C THR A 134 2.90 13.53 20.85
N THR A 135 2.26 14.64 21.18
CA THR A 135 0.82 14.65 21.49
C THR A 135 -0.02 14.24 20.29
N MET A 136 0.29 14.76 19.09
CA MET A 136 -0.36 14.38 17.85
C MET A 136 -0.20 12.88 17.54
N ALA A 137 0.99 12.32 17.74
CA ALA A 137 1.25 10.90 17.54
C ALA A 137 0.41 10.02 18.47
N LYS A 138 0.24 10.41 19.74
CA LYS A 138 -0.64 9.73 20.70
C LYS A 138 -2.10 9.75 20.26
N ILE A 139 -2.57 10.90 19.76
CA ILE A 139 -3.94 11.04 19.25
C ILE A 139 -4.15 10.14 18.04
N VAL A 140 -3.23 10.14 17.07
CA VAL A 140 -3.33 9.28 15.89
C VAL A 140 -3.39 7.80 16.28
N LYS A 141 -2.59 7.39 17.27
CA LYS A 141 -2.64 6.02 17.78
C LYS A 141 -3.98 5.70 18.42
N ALA A 142 -4.50 6.60 19.27
CA ALA A 142 -5.81 6.43 19.90
C ALA A 142 -6.94 6.37 18.86
N VAL A 143 -6.88 7.20 17.81
CA VAL A 143 -7.84 7.17 16.69
C VAL A 143 -7.76 5.84 15.93
N SER A 144 -6.56 5.36 15.62
CA SER A 144 -6.37 4.08 14.93
C SER A 144 -6.93 2.91 15.75
N GLU A 145 -6.68 2.89 17.05
CA GLU A 145 -7.23 1.89 17.99
C GLU A 145 -8.76 1.98 18.05
N TYR A 146 -9.31 3.18 18.19
CA TYR A 146 -10.76 3.42 18.21
C TYR A 146 -11.44 2.93 16.91
N CYS A 147 -10.88 3.26 15.75
CA CYS A 147 -11.43 2.82 14.47
C CYS A 147 -11.43 1.29 14.35
N ARG A 148 -10.39 0.63 14.81
CA ARG A 148 -10.30 -0.84 14.79
C ARG A 148 -11.34 -1.48 15.71
N GLU A 149 -11.52 -0.96 16.93
CA GLU A 149 -12.48 -1.46 17.91
C GLU A 149 -13.94 -1.26 17.46
N ASN A 150 -14.21 -0.14 16.80
CA ASN A 150 -15.56 0.21 16.33
C ASN A 150 -15.84 -0.19 14.86
N LEU A 151 -14.93 -0.92 14.22
CA LEU A 151 -15.05 -1.40 12.84
C LEU A 151 -15.27 -0.27 11.81
N ILE A 152 -14.66 0.90 12.05
CA ILE A 152 -14.63 2.01 11.10
C ILE A 152 -13.56 1.68 10.06
N THR A 153 -13.98 1.29 8.85
CA THR A 153 -13.09 0.76 7.80
C THR A 153 -13.12 1.57 6.50
N ASP A 154 -13.89 2.63 6.46
CA ASP A 154 -14.11 3.47 5.27
C ASP A 154 -13.15 4.65 5.14
N GLY A 155 -12.24 4.79 6.10
CA GLY A 155 -11.19 5.82 6.11
C GLY A 155 -9.85 5.30 6.55
N CYS A 156 -8.93 6.21 6.82
CA CYS A 156 -7.59 5.89 7.28
C CYS A 156 -7.08 6.89 8.34
N CYS A 157 -6.33 6.38 9.29
CA CYS A 157 -5.61 7.21 10.26
C CYS A 157 -4.29 6.51 10.61
N GLY A 158 -3.19 7.06 10.14
CA GLY A 158 -1.86 6.48 10.34
C GLY A 158 -0.74 7.49 10.20
N VAL A 159 0.44 7.01 9.84
CA VAL A 159 1.66 7.82 9.71
C VAL A 159 1.51 8.94 8.67
N ARG A 160 0.84 8.67 7.55
CA ARG A 160 0.65 9.66 6.48
C ARG A 160 -0.22 10.83 6.94
N GLU A 161 -1.32 10.51 7.61
CA GLU A 161 -2.25 11.48 8.17
C GLU A 161 -1.58 12.30 9.27
N LEU A 162 -0.75 11.68 10.13
CA LEU A 162 0.05 12.38 11.12
C LEU A 162 1.03 13.37 10.47
N ILE A 163 1.74 12.98 9.42
CA ILE A 163 2.64 13.88 8.68
C ILE A 163 1.86 15.06 8.12
N SER A 164 0.72 14.81 7.47
CA SER A 164 -0.14 15.85 6.90
C SER A 164 -0.68 16.79 7.98
N TRP A 165 -1.04 16.24 9.14
CA TRP A 165 -1.50 17.03 10.29
C TRP A 165 -0.42 17.95 10.82
N VAL A 166 0.80 17.45 11.04
CA VAL A 166 1.93 18.27 11.49
C VAL A 166 2.27 19.36 10.48
N GLN A 167 2.27 19.05 9.18
CA GLN A 167 2.49 20.03 8.12
C GLN A 167 1.40 21.11 8.11
N SER A 168 0.14 20.74 8.24
CA SER A 168 -0.98 21.67 8.34
C SER A 168 -0.87 22.56 9.58
N PHE A 169 -0.54 21.98 10.74
CA PHE A 169 -0.28 22.71 11.98
C PHE A 169 0.85 23.74 11.84
N MET A 170 1.93 23.39 11.15
CA MET A 170 3.04 24.35 10.91
C MET A 170 2.61 25.56 10.07
N VAL A 171 1.53 25.43 9.29
CA VAL A 171 1.00 26.51 8.47
C VAL A 171 -0.03 27.35 9.22
N CYS A 172 -1.04 26.72 9.85
CA CYS A 172 -2.14 27.45 10.50
C CYS A 172 -1.85 27.82 11.97
N GLY A 173 -0.95 27.11 12.65
CA GLY A 173 -0.62 27.34 14.05
C GLY A 173 -1.65 26.82 15.05
N ASP A 174 -2.75 26.23 14.60
CA ASP A 174 -3.79 25.66 15.43
C ASP A 174 -3.90 24.13 15.23
N ILE A 175 -3.71 23.41 16.33
CA ILE A 175 -3.69 21.94 16.31
C ILE A 175 -5.05 21.33 15.98
N ARG A 176 -6.16 21.98 16.42
CA ARG A 176 -7.53 21.50 16.19
C ARG A 176 -7.98 21.81 14.76
N GLU A 177 -7.74 23.03 14.31
CA GLU A 177 -8.03 23.43 12.94
C GLU A 177 -7.30 22.51 11.95
N ALA A 178 -6.01 22.26 12.17
CA ALA A 178 -5.22 21.34 11.36
C ALA A 178 -5.79 19.90 11.38
N ALA A 179 -6.26 19.40 12.55
CA ALA A 179 -6.85 18.08 12.68
C ALA A 179 -8.12 17.93 11.85
N HIS A 180 -8.96 18.97 11.83
CA HIS A 180 -10.21 18.95 11.08
C HIS A 180 -10.01 18.67 9.58
N TYR A 181 -8.97 19.27 8.98
CA TYR A 181 -8.67 19.12 7.55
C TYR A 181 -7.79 17.90 7.22
N THR A 182 -7.28 17.19 8.21
CA THR A 182 -6.38 16.07 8.00
C THR A 182 -6.91 14.78 8.63
N ILE A 183 -6.82 14.64 9.95
CA ILE A 183 -7.21 13.42 10.65
C ILE A 183 -8.71 13.17 10.57
N LEU A 184 -9.52 14.17 10.96
CA LEU A 184 -10.98 14.00 11.03
C LEU A 184 -11.62 13.84 9.65
N SER A 185 -11.09 14.51 8.62
CA SER A 185 -11.61 14.39 7.27
C SER A 185 -11.26 13.06 6.61
N SER A 186 -10.19 12.38 7.06
CA SER A 186 -9.71 11.12 6.47
C SER A 186 -10.15 9.87 7.23
N VAL A 187 -10.58 9.99 8.49
CA VAL A 187 -10.90 8.86 9.36
C VAL A 187 -12.16 8.10 8.95
N SER A 188 -13.16 8.79 8.40
CA SER A 188 -14.40 8.20 7.90
C SER A 188 -15.13 9.14 6.95
N ALA A 189 -15.90 8.58 6.02
CA ALA A 189 -16.87 9.34 5.21
C ALA A 189 -18.11 9.75 6.02
N ASP A 190 -18.44 9.00 7.09
CA ASP A 190 -19.59 9.24 7.95
C ASP A 190 -19.34 10.37 8.95
N ALA A 191 -20.29 11.34 9.03
CA ALA A 191 -20.16 12.49 9.90
C ALA A 191 -20.29 12.16 11.40
N GLU A 192 -21.10 11.16 11.75
CA GLU A 192 -21.29 10.72 13.14
C GLU A 192 -20.02 10.06 13.67
N SER A 193 -19.45 9.15 12.90
CA SER A 193 -18.15 8.53 13.21
C SER A 193 -17.03 9.55 13.39
N ARG A 194 -16.97 10.59 12.55
CA ARG A 194 -15.99 11.67 12.71
C ARG A 194 -16.17 12.44 14.02
N GLN A 195 -17.43 12.73 14.38
CA GLN A 195 -17.73 13.45 15.63
C GLN A 195 -17.40 12.61 16.87
N GLU A 196 -17.64 11.31 16.82
CA GLU A 196 -17.27 10.39 17.90
C GLU A 196 -15.75 10.32 18.09
N VAL A 197 -14.98 10.24 17.00
CA VAL A 197 -13.51 10.29 17.03
C VAL A 197 -13.00 11.61 17.57
N GLU A 198 -13.58 12.73 17.15
CA GLU A 198 -13.22 14.05 17.67
C GLU A 198 -13.41 14.14 19.17
N ASN A 199 -14.59 13.81 19.68
CA ASN A 199 -14.91 13.87 21.09
C ASN A 199 -14.11 12.86 21.93
N GLY A 200 -14.01 11.61 21.45
CA GLY A 200 -13.42 10.50 22.18
C GLY A 200 -11.89 10.48 22.16
N CYS A 201 -11.27 10.85 21.06
CA CYS A 201 -9.83 10.73 20.88
C CYS A 201 -9.11 12.09 20.90
N LEU A 202 -9.59 13.05 20.12
CA LEU A 202 -8.92 14.35 19.98
C LEU A 202 -9.10 15.20 21.24
N ASP A 203 -10.35 15.46 21.63
CA ASP A 203 -10.67 16.34 22.74
C ASP A 203 -10.21 15.79 24.06
N SER A 204 -10.35 14.49 24.29
CA SER A 204 -9.94 13.85 25.54
C SER A 204 -8.45 14.02 25.82
N ILE A 205 -7.59 14.09 24.80
CA ILE A 205 -6.14 14.21 24.95
C ILE A 205 -5.68 15.67 24.93
N LEU A 206 -6.34 16.55 24.15
CA LEU A 206 -5.97 17.97 24.06
C LEU A 206 -6.42 18.81 25.26
N VAL A 207 -7.40 18.34 26.03
CA VAL A 207 -7.90 19.03 27.24
C VAL A 207 -7.20 18.55 28.50
N ALA A 208 -6.57 17.38 28.47
CA ALA A 208 -5.80 16.82 29.58
C ALA A 208 -4.38 17.41 29.66
#